data_572329240f82557a8cd6b2cc6109cd34
#
_entry.id   572329240f82557a8cd6b2cc6109cd34
#
_cell.length_a   1.000
_cell.length_b   1.000
_cell.length_c   1.000
_cell.angle_alpha   90.00
_cell.angle_beta   90.00
_cell.angle_gamma   90.00
#
_symmetry.space_group_name_H-M   'P 1'
#
loop_
_entity.id
_entity.type
_entity.pdbx_description
1 polymer ?
#
loop_
_entity_poly.entity_id
_entity_poly.type
_entity_poly.pdbx_seq_one_letter_code
_entity_poly.pdbx_strand_id
1 'polypeptide(L)'
;MVRIIAISTLRQFWEIHTDSEEPIKAWFQEARAAGWATPHEVKAMYRNASILGDNRIVFNIAGNKYRLIVKFNYPYQIGYVRFIGTHAEYDRINAEEV
;
A
#
# COMPACT_ATOMS: atom_id res chain seq x y z
N MET A 1 15.89 -0.83 3.45
CA MET A 1 14.66 -0.96 4.24
C MET A 1 13.73 0.19 3.93
N VAL A 2 12.48 -0.10 3.60
CA VAL A 2 11.51 0.95 3.28
C VAL A 2 10.83 1.42 4.58
N ARG A 3 10.83 2.74 4.80
CA ARG A 3 10.13 3.35 5.92
C ARG A 3 8.72 3.74 5.47
N ILE A 4 7.72 3.26 6.18
CA ILE A 4 6.31 3.52 5.83
C ILE A 4 5.77 4.67 6.68
N ILE A 5 5.21 5.68 6.01
CA ILE A 5 4.56 6.85 6.57
C ILE A 5 3.16 6.95 5.96
N ALA A 6 2.08 7.05 6.65
CA ALA A 6 1.88 7.10 8.08
C ALA A 6 1.22 5.80 8.53
N ILE A 7 1.88 5.08 9.43
CA ILE A 7 1.34 3.81 9.96
C ILE A 7 0.04 4.03 10.72
N SER A 8 -0.15 5.23 11.30
CA SER A 8 -1.38 5.55 12.03
C SER A 8 -2.62 5.46 11.15
N THR A 9 -2.51 5.82 9.87
CA THR A 9 -3.62 5.70 8.92
C THR A 9 -4.03 4.24 8.75
N LEU A 10 -3.05 3.34 8.65
CA LEU A 10 -3.31 1.90 8.54
C LEU A 10 -3.93 1.36 9.82
N ARG A 11 -3.43 1.79 10.97
CA ARG A 11 -3.95 1.33 12.27
C ARG A 11 -5.39 1.75 12.47
N GLN A 12 -5.74 3.00 12.14
CA GLN A 12 -7.11 3.49 12.25
C GLN A 12 -8.04 2.67 11.37
N PHE A 13 -7.57 2.28 10.19
CA PHE A 13 -8.37 1.48 9.27
C PHE A 13 -8.65 0.08 9.85
N TRP A 14 -7.63 -0.61 10.36
CA TRP A 14 -7.85 -1.97 10.84
C TRP A 14 -8.62 -2.03 12.18
N GLU A 15 -8.68 -0.94 12.91
CA GLU A 15 -9.52 -0.86 14.10
C GLU A 15 -11.00 -0.89 13.74
N ILE A 16 -11.36 -0.40 12.56
CA ILE A 16 -12.72 -0.42 12.02
C ILE A 16 -12.97 -1.70 11.22
N HIS A 17 -12.03 -2.05 10.38
CA HIS A 17 -12.09 -3.24 9.51
C HIS A 17 -11.15 -4.29 10.07
N THR A 18 -11.59 -5.00 11.11
CA THR A 18 -10.72 -5.87 11.91
C THR A 18 -10.11 -7.03 11.12
N ASP A 19 -10.78 -7.49 10.06
CA ASP A 19 -10.24 -8.54 9.20
C ASP A 19 -9.09 -8.06 8.33
N SER A 20 -8.84 -6.75 8.27
CA SER A 20 -7.70 -6.19 7.54
C SER A 20 -6.42 -6.12 8.37
N GLU A 21 -6.50 -6.30 9.67
CA GLU A 21 -5.36 -6.12 10.57
C GLU A 21 -4.18 -7.00 10.20
N GLU A 22 -4.38 -8.31 10.16
CA GLU A 22 -3.29 -9.24 9.87
C GLU A 22 -2.74 -9.08 8.46
N PRO A 23 -3.58 -8.95 7.41
CA PRO A 23 -3.06 -8.69 6.07
C PRO A 23 -2.26 -7.39 5.95
N ILE A 24 -2.68 -6.32 6.62
CA ILE A 24 -1.94 -5.05 6.60
C ILE A 24 -0.61 -5.20 7.32
N LYS A 25 -0.61 -5.86 8.49
CA LYS A 25 0.63 -6.08 9.24
C LYS A 25 1.63 -6.92 8.45
N ALA A 26 1.15 -7.95 7.75
CA ALA A 26 1.98 -8.78 6.89
C ALA A 26 2.59 -7.94 5.77
N TRP A 27 1.77 -7.12 5.09
CA TRP A 27 2.26 -6.21 4.06
C TRP A 27 3.32 -5.26 4.61
N PHE A 28 3.07 -4.69 5.78
CA PHE A 28 3.98 -3.74 6.42
C PHE A 28 5.36 -4.37 6.68
N GLN A 29 5.38 -5.58 7.22
CA GLN A 29 6.63 -6.30 7.49
C GLN A 29 7.38 -6.62 6.21
N GLU A 30 6.67 -7.07 5.18
CA GLU A 30 7.27 -7.38 3.89
C GLU A 30 7.83 -6.13 3.21
N ALA A 31 7.08 -5.04 3.23
CA ALA A 31 7.52 -3.77 2.64
C ALA A 31 8.79 -3.24 3.31
N ARG A 32 8.83 -3.29 4.64
CA ARG A 32 10.01 -2.84 5.39
C ARG A 32 11.24 -3.67 5.06
N ALA A 33 11.09 -4.97 4.93
CA ALA A 33 12.21 -5.87 4.70
C ALA A 33 12.69 -5.85 3.23
N ALA A 34 11.80 -5.57 2.29
CA ALA A 34 12.08 -5.76 0.87
C ALA A 34 13.11 -4.78 0.30
N GLY A 35 13.11 -3.53 0.76
CA GLY A 35 14.06 -2.54 0.27
C GLY A 35 13.93 -2.27 -1.22
N TRP A 36 12.70 -2.21 -1.74
CA TRP A 36 12.44 -2.03 -3.17
C TRP A 36 13.12 -0.78 -3.72
N ALA A 37 13.83 -0.96 -4.83
CA ALA A 37 14.49 0.14 -5.53
C ALA A 37 13.70 0.61 -6.75
N THR A 38 12.80 -0.21 -7.27
CA THR A 38 12.01 0.09 -8.47
C THR A 38 10.59 -0.47 -8.36
N PRO A 39 9.64 0.08 -9.16
CA PRO A 39 8.29 -0.49 -9.22
C PRO A 39 8.28 -1.95 -9.68
N HIS A 40 9.22 -2.34 -10.53
CA HIS A 40 9.31 -3.72 -11.01
C HIS A 40 9.58 -4.71 -9.88
N GLU A 41 10.40 -4.32 -8.91
CA GLU A 41 10.69 -5.16 -7.73
C GLU A 41 9.44 -5.33 -6.87
N VAL A 42 8.65 -4.26 -6.74
CA VAL A 42 7.35 -4.35 -6.03
C VAL A 42 6.42 -5.32 -6.75
N LYS A 43 6.31 -5.18 -8.06
CA LYS A 43 5.42 -6.00 -8.89
C LYS A 43 5.83 -7.47 -8.89
N ALA A 44 7.12 -7.74 -8.83
CA ALA A 44 7.63 -9.12 -8.76
C ALA A 44 7.16 -9.83 -7.47
N MET A 45 7.06 -9.08 -6.39
CA MET A 45 6.62 -9.61 -5.09
C MET A 45 5.10 -9.61 -4.95
N TYR A 46 4.44 -8.57 -5.46
CA TYR A 46 2.99 -8.41 -5.41
C TYR A 46 2.44 -8.35 -6.84
N ARG A 47 2.17 -9.52 -7.41
CA ARG A 47 1.79 -9.63 -8.83
C ARG A 47 0.47 -8.94 -9.17
N ASN A 48 -0.43 -8.83 -8.18
CA ASN A 48 -1.73 -8.19 -8.36
C ASN A 48 -1.70 -6.69 -8.08
N ALA A 49 -0.54 -6.14 -7.71
CA ALA A 49 -0.40 -4.72 -7.51
C ALA A 49 -0.48 -3.99 -8.85
N SER A 50 -1.02 -2.78 -8.82
CA SER A 50 -1.10 -1.92 -10.00
C SER A 50 -0.08 -0.79 -9.88
N ILE A 51 0.72 -0.62 -10.92
CA ILE A 51 1.70 0.46 -10.98
C ILE A 51 1.03 1.66 -11.64
N LEU A 52 0.95 2.76 -10.91
CA LEU A 52 0.41 4.02 -11.42
C LEU A 52 1.55 5.00 -11.67
N GLY A 53 1.25 6.13 -12.32
CA GLY A 53 2.21 7.21 -12.49
C GLY A 53 2.60 7.83 -11.16
N ASP A 54 3.64 8.65 -11.18
CA ASP A 54 4.13 9.40 -10.02
C ASP A 54 4.47 8.50 -8.83
N ASN A 55 5.06 7.33 -9.12
CA ASN A 55 5.56 6.37 -8.11
C ASN A 55 4.49 5.84 -7.16
N ARG A 56 3.23 5.83 -7.57
CA ARG A 56 2.15 5.26 -6.78
C ARG A 56 1.93 3.80 -7.14
N ILE A 57 1.72 2.98 -6.12
CA ILE A 57 1.41 1.56 -6.27
C ILE A 57 0.11 1.28 -5.54
N VAL A 58 -0.80 0.54 -6.17
CA VAL A 58 -2.04 0.07 -5.54
C VAL A 58 -1.86 -1.38 -5.16
N PHE A 59 -1.96 -1.67 -3.87
CA PHE A 59 -1.89 -3.03 -3.33
C PHE A 59 -3.29 -3.54 -3.01
N ASN A 60 -3.53 -4.81 -3.30
CA ASN A 60 -4.73 -5.50 -2.87
C ASN A 60 -4.48 -6.10 -1.49
N ILE A 61 -5.34 -5.79 -0.53
CA ILE A 61 -5.22 -6.26 0.84
C ILE A 61 -6.40 -7.18 1.15
N ALA A 62 -6.15 -8.28 1.87
CA ALA A 62 -7.17 -9.28 2.20
C ALA A 62 -7.87 -9.78 0.94
N GLY A 63 -7.07 -10.29 -0.01
CA GLY A 63 -7.58 -10.66 -1.32
C GLY A 63 -7.98 -9.42 -2.11
N ASN A 64 -9.26 -9.28 -2.42
CA ASN A 64 -9.76 -8.12 -3.16
C ASN A 64 -10.62 -7.19 -2.32
N LYS A 65 -10.64 -7.36 -0.99
CA LYS A 65 -11.56 -6.59 -0.15
C LYS A 65 -11.14 -5.12 -0.01
N TYR A 66 -9.84 -4.88 0.12
CA TYR A 66 -9.33 -3.54 0.42
C TYR A 66 -8.24 -3.13 -0.56
N ARG A 67 -8.09 -1.83 -0.73
CA ARG A 67 -7.06 -1.23 -1.58
C ARG A 67 -6.20 -0.29 -0.76
N LEU A 68 -4.88 -0.42 -0.93
CA LEU A 68 -3.89 0.42 -0.27
C LEU A 68 -3.07 1.10 -1.35
N ILE A 69 -3.01 2.44 -1.33
CA ILE A 69 -2.20 3.21 -2.27
C ILE A 69 -1.02 3.81 -1.51
N VAL A 70 0.18 3.53 -2.00
CA VAL A 70 1.42 4.04 -1.41
C VAL A 70 2.22 4.74 -2.50
N LYS A 71 2.68 5.94 -2.20
CA LYS A 71 3.60 6.67 -3.08
C LYS A 71 5.01 6.46 -2.56
N PHE A 72 5.88 5.89 -3.41
CA PHE A 72 7.23 5.55 -3.00
C PHE A 72 8.24 6.61 -3.44
N ASN A 73 9.16 6.91 -2.55
CA ASN A 73 10.39 7.61 -2.89
C ASN A 73 11.49 6.57 -2.80
N TYR A 74 11.83 5.96 -3.94
CA TYR A 74 12.76 4.85 -3.99
C TYR A 74 14.17 5.22 -3.52
N PRO A 75 14.74 6.36 -3.97
CA PRO A 75 16.08 6.73 -3.51
C PRO A 75 16.20 6.89 -2.01
N TYR A 76 15.17 7.44 -1.35
CA TYR A 76 15.18 7.64 0.10
C TYR A 76 14.56 6.48 0.87
N GLN A 77 14.04 5.47 0.18
CA GLN A 77 13.42 4.29 0.80
C GLN A 77 12.28 4.68 1.73
N ILE A 78 11.37 5.52 1.23
CA ILE A 78 10.19 5.97 1.96
C ILE A 78 8.94 5.61 1.16
N GLY A 79 7.93 5.06 1.83
CA GLY A 79 6.62 4.84 1.25
C GLY A 79 5.58 5.67 2.01
N TYR A 80 4.89 6.56 1.30
CA TYR A 80 3.84 7.40 1.90
C TYR A 80 2.49 6.77 1.65
N VAL A 81 1.78 6.42 2.72
CA VAL A 81 0.41 5.90 2.61
C VAL A 81 -0.49 7.04 2.16
N ARG A 82 -1.08 6.87 0.98
CA ARG A 82 -1.96 7.91 0.39
C ARG A 82 -3.44 7.59 0.56
N PHE A 83 -3.78 6.30 0.63
CA PHE A 83 -5.16 5.86 0.73
C PHE A 83 -5.21 4.44 1.25
N ILE A 84 -6.18 4.14 2.09
CA ILE A 84 -6.60 2.77 2.43
C ILE A 84 -8.11 2.78 2.54
N GLY A 85 -8.77 1.83 1.88
CA GLY A 85 -10.22 1.78 1.89
C GLY A 85 -10.76 0.49 1.31
N THR A 86 -12.08 0.36 1.33
CA THR A 86 -12.77 -0.74 0.69
C THR A 86 -12.69 -0.59 -0.83
N HIS A 87 -13.02 -1.66 -1.55
CA HIS A 87 -13.08 -1.62 -3.01
C HIS A 87 -14.05 -0.53 -3.49
N ALA A 88 -15.20 -0.42 -2.82
CA ALA A 88 -16.20 0.60 -3.19
C ALA A 88 -15.68 2.02 -2.98
N GLU A 89 -14.95 2.25 -1.89
CA GLU A 89 -14.33 3.55 -1.62
C GLU A 89 -13.25 3.87 -2.64
N TYR A 90 -12.45 2.87 -3.01
CA TYR A 90 -11.43 3.01 -4.03
C TYR A 90 -12.02 3.42 -5.38
N ASP A 91 -13.18 2.87 -5.74
CA ASP A 91 -13.84 3.18 -7.01
C ASP A 91 -14.33 4.62 -7.09
N ARG A 92 -14.41 5.33 -5.97
CA ARG A 92 -14.89 6.72 -5.89
C ARG A 92 -13.77 7.75 -5.90
N ILE A 93 -12.51 7.33 -5.80
CA ILE A 93 -11.39 8.26 -5.75
C ILE A 93 -10.61 8.21 -7.05
N ASN A 94 -9.79 9.24 -7.28
CA ASN A 94 -8.79 9.20 -8.35
C ASN A 94 -7.48 8.72 -7.76
N ALA A 95 -7.14 7.44 -8.01
CA ALA A 95 -5.96 6.81 -7.43
C ALA A 95 -4.66 7.49 -7.82
N GLU A 96 -4.63 8.19 -8.96
CA GLU A 96 -3.43 8.86 -9.43
C GLU A 96 -3.22 10.22 -8.75
N GLU A 97 -4.23 10.74 -8.06
CA GLU A 97 -4.19 12.09 -7.47
C GLU A 97 -4.19 12.10 -5.95
N VAL A 98 -4.61 11.02 -5.32
CA VAL A 98 -4.68 10.99 -3.85
C VAL A 98 -3.30 11.06 -3.21
#